data_cee3b0775a265c2bf6b0edb40e681616
#
_entry.id   cee3b0775a265c2bf6b0edb40e681616
#
_cell.length_a   1.000
_cell.length_b   1.000
_cell.length_c   1.000
_cell.angle_alpha   90.00
_cell.angle_beta   90.00
_cell.angle_gamma   90.00
#
_symmetry.space_group_name_H-M   'P 1'
#
loop_
_entity.id
_entity.type
_entity.pdbx_description
1 polymer ?
#
loop_
_entity_poly.entity_id
_entity_poly.type
_entity_poly.pdbx_seq_one_letter_code
_entity_poly.pdbx_strand_id
1 'polypeptide(L)'
;MTSLTIRHGWVLGFVLLAGACGKDTPVSPAPDCRVVTVSPDSFTFEPGGGTGTVGLTIAAGCQWTASSDANWIAFAGAANGSGPGAIPFTVAANAATAERTATIAVAGRTIPVRQHASPAAPDCTYVVDPDMASYPHDGGSGSISVTSTDMCPW
;
A
#
# COMPACT_ATOMS: atom_id res chain seq x y z
N MET A 1 -18.09 82.80 -69.06
CA MET A 1 -18.55 81.37 -69.17
C MET A 1 -17.41 80.51 -68.62
N THR A 2 -17.47 80.13 -67.41
CA THR A 2 -16.41 79.50 -66.63
C THR A 2 -16.67 78.03 -66.47
N SER A 3 -15.83 77.22 -67.10
CA SER A 3 -15.94 75.72 -66.95
C SER A 3 -15.23 75.24 -65.70
N LEU A 4 -15.94 74.50 -64.83
CA LEU A 4 -15.43 73.93 -63.61
C LEU A 4 -15.14 72.45 -63.81
N THR A 5 -13.84 72.09 -63.82
CA THR A 5 -13.38 70.73 -63.99
C THR A 5 -13.22 70.10 -62.63
N ILE A 6 -14.05 69.07 -62.28
CA ILE A 6 -13.91 68.26 -61.05
C ILE A 6 -12.96 67.12 -61.28
N ARG A 7 -11.84 67.11 -60.57
CA ARG A 7 -10.89 65.95 -60.49
C ARG A 7 -11.30 65.03 -59.43
N HIS A 8 -11.66 63.81 -59.84
CA HIS A 8 -11.88 62.70 -58.91
C HIS A 8 -10.53 62.08 -58.46
N GLY A 9 -10.19 62.33 -57.20
CA GLY A 9 -9.07 61.64 -56.55
C GLY A 9 -9.50 60.30 -56.01
N TRP A 10 -8.94 59.22 -56.50
CA TRP A 10 -9.06 57.90 -55.96
C TRP A 10 -8.15 57.79 -54.77
N VAL A 11 -8.73 57.69 -53.57
CA VAL A 11 -8.03 57.27 -52.34
C VAL A 11 -8.06 55.77 -52.27
N LEU A 12 -6.90 55.15 -52.57
CA LEU A 12 -6.69 53.73 -52.32
C LEU A 12 -6.54 53.53 -50.79
N GLY A 13 -7.61 53.10 -50.15
CA GLY A 13 -7.58 52.66 -48.77
C GLY A 13 -6.82 51.33 -48.65
N PHE A 14 -5.64 51.39 -48.07
CA PHE A 14 -4.88 50.22 -47.71
C PHE A 14 -5.49 49.63 -46.45
N VAL A 15 -6.31 48.56 -46.56
CA VAL A 15 -6.78 47.78 -45.43
C VAL A 15 -5.64 46.88 -44.97
N LEU A 16 -4.98 47.27 -43.87
CA LEU A 16 -4.06 46.41 -43.14
C LEU A 16 -4.87 45.32 -42.43
N LEU A 17 -4.95 44.13 -43.02
CA LEU A 17 -5.36 42.92 -42.30
C LEU A 17 -4.26 42.59 -41.29
N ALA A 18 -4.46 43.01 -40.02
CA ALA A 18 -3.69 42.47 -38.90
C ALA A 18 -4.06 40.99 -38.75
N GLY A 19 -3.21 40.12 -39.29
CA GLY A 19 -3.25 38.70 -39.03
C GLY A 19 -2.98 38.47 -37.54
N ALA A 20 -4.01 38.14 -36.76
CA ALA A 20 -3.85 37.60 -35.40
C ALA A 20 -3.19 36.23 -35.54
N CYS A 21 -1.86 36.15 -35.36
CA CYS A 21 -1.18 34.90 -35.05
C CYS A 21 -1.77 34.39 -33.71
N GLY A 22 -2.76 33.51 -33.77
CA GLY A 22 -3.14 32.70 -32.67
C GLY A 22 -1.89 31.94 -32.23
N LYS A 23 -1.41 32.19 -31.01
CA LYS A 23 -0.46 31.33 -30.35
C LYS A 23 -1.18 30.00 -30.09
N ASP A 24 -1.05 29.07 -31.02
CA ASP A 24 -1.39 27.67 -30.75
C ASP A 24 -0.44 27.20 -29.64
N THR A 25 -0.91 27.30 -28.40
CA THR A 25 -0.24 26.64 -27.28
C THR A 25 -0.24 25.14 -27.60
N PRO A 26 0.92 24.49 -27.67
CA PRO A 26 0.96 23.06 -27.94
C PRO A 26 0.17 22.36 -26.83
N VAL A 27 -0.95 21.74 -27.20
CA VAL A 27 -1.72 20.88 -26.29
C VAL A 27 -0.82 19.68 -25.98
N SER A 28 -0.32 19.63 -24.74
CA SER A 28 0.43 18.46 -24.28
C SER A 28 -0.49 17.22 -24.39
N PRO A 29 -0.02 16.12 -25.01
CA PRO A 29 -0.83 14.92 -25.10
C PRO A 29 -1.24 14.46 -23.71
N ALA A 30 -2.47 13.99 -23.56
CA ALA A 30 -2.95 13.42 -22.31
C ALA A 30 -2.04 12.26 -21.87
N PRO A 31 -1.75 12.12 -20.57
CA PRO A 31 -0.90 11.04 -20.08
C PRO A 31 -1.49 9.67 -20.39
N ASP A 32 -0.65 8.72 -20.81
CA ASP A 32 -1.07 7.32 -20.98
C ASP A 32 -1.10 6.63 -19.60
N CYS A 33 -2.30 6.48 -19.06
CA CYS A 33 -2.52 5.86 -17.75
C CYS A 33 -2.55 4.32 -17.81
N ARG A 34 -2.27 3.70 -18.94
CA ARG A 34 -2.26 2.23 -19.10
C ARG A 34 -0.93 1.61 -18.67
N VAL A 35 0.15 2.38 -18.72
CA VAL A 35 1.47 1.91 -18.29
C VAL A 35 1.57 2.05 -16.78
N VAL A 36 1.34 0.94 -16.08
CA VAL A 36 1.37 0.85 -14.61
C VAL A 36 2.36 -0.22 -14.20
N THR A 37 3.33 0.15 -13.35
CA THR A 37 4.29 -0.77 -12.73
C THR A 37 4.16 -0.68 -11.22
N VAL A 38 4.13 -1.83 -10.54
CA VAL A 38 4.17 -1.94 -9.09
C VAL A 38 5.41 -2.73 -8.66
N SER A 39 5.97 -2.40 -7.51
CA SER A 39 7.15 -3.07 -6.97
C SER A 39 7.11 -3.03 -5.42
N PRO A 40 7.43 -4.14 -4.75
CA PRO A 40 7.64 -5.47 -5.30
C PRO A 40 6.34 -6.08 -5.87
N ASP A 41 6.46 -7.20 -6.59
CA ASP A 41 5.34 -7.92 -7.18
C ASP A 41 4.65 -8.91 -6.23
N SER A 42 5.24 -9.14 -5.04
CA SER A 42 4.70 -10.00 -4.00
C SER A 42 5.28 -9.64 -2.63
N PHE A 43 4.60 -10.04 -1.56
CA PHE A 43 5.07 -9.91 -0.18
C PHE A 43 4.94 -11.23 0.59
N THR A 44 5.93 -11.50 1.45
CA THR A 44 5.86 -12.58 2.43
C THR A 44 6.18 -12.02 3.81
N PHE A 45 5.34 -12.35 4.79
CA PHE A 45 5.48 -11.91 6.18
C PHE A 45 5.61 -13.10 7.12
N GLU A 46 6.36 -12.89 8.20
CA GLU A 46 6.40 -13.79 9.34
C GLU A 46 5.08 -13.71 10.15
N PRO A 47 4.82 -14.67 11.06
CA PRO A 47 3.59 -14.69 11.85
C PRO A 47 3.32 -13.40 12.63
N GLY A 48 4.37 -12.73 13.10
CA GLY A 48 4.26 -11.47 13.84
C GLY A 48 3.69 -10.30 13.04
N GLY A 49 3.55 -10.45 11.73
CA GLY A 49 3.13 -9.36 10.84
C GLY A 49 4.25 -8.37 10.54
N GLY A 50 3.88 -7.14 10.22
CA GLY A 50 4.87 -6.10 9.91
C GLY A 50 4.32 -5.00 9.02
N THR A 51 5.24 -4.25 8.41
CA THR A 51 4.92 -3.16 7.48
C THR A 51 5.49 -3.46 6.10
N GLY A 52 4.77 -3.05 5.06
CA GLY A 52 5.21 -3.12 3.69
C GLY A 52 4.95 -1.81 2.97
N THR A 53 5.56 -1.64 1.81
CA THR A 53 5.31 -0.49 0.94
C THR A 53 5.26 -0.95 -0.50
N VAL A 54 4.18 -0.61 -1.19
CA VAL A 54 4.07 -0.81 -2.64
C VAL A 54 4.54 0.46 -3.33
N GLY A 55 5.58 0.37 -4.13
CA GLY A 55 6.00 1.43 -5.05
C GLY A 55 5.13 1.39 -6.31
N LEU A 56 4.55 2.51 -6.68
CA LEU A 56 3.73 2.68 -7.89
C LEU A 56 4.42 3.62 -8.85
N THR A 57 4.60 3.16 -10.09
CA THR A 57 5.03 4.00 -11.21
C THR A 57 3.90 4.07 -12.24
N ILE A 58 3.40 5.27 -12.46
CA ILE A 58 2.33 5.60 -13.41
C ILE A 58 2.57 7.03 -13.91
N ALA A 59 2.05 7.40 -15.05
CA ALA A 59 2.20 8.76 -15.57
C ALA A 59 1.58 9.80 -14.63
N ALA A 60 2.21 10.99 -14.58
CA ALA A 60 1.71 12.10 -13.76
C ALA A 60 0.27 12.46 -14.15
N GLY A 61 -0.58 12.74 -13.16
CA GLY A 61 -2.00 13.06 -13.36
C GLY A 61 -2.93 11.85 -13.50
N CYS A 62 -2.39 10.62 -13.63
CA CYS A 62 -3.21 9.41 -13.66
C CYS A 62 -3.67 9.05 -12.24
N GLN A 63 -4.98 8.94 -12.07
CA GLN A 63 -5.59 8.56 -10.80
C GLN A 63 -5.41 7.07 -10.52
N TRP A 64 -5.24 6.70 -9.25
CA TRP A 64 -5.18 5.32 -8.80
C TRP A 64 -5.90 5.11 -7.47
N THR A 65 -6.28 3.86 -7.22
CA THR A 65 -6.82 3.40 -5.95
C THR A 65 -6.06 2.15 -5.51
N ALA A 66 -6.01 1.94 -4.19
CA ALA A 66 -5.50 0.72 -3.57
C ALA A 66 -6.59 0.08 -2.71
N SER A 67 -6.64 -1.23 -2.68
CA SER A 67 -7.56 -2.01 -1.84
C SER A 67 -6.93 -3.34 -1.46
N SER A 68 -7.44 -3.98 -0.40
CA SER A 68 -7.12 -5.35 -0.02
C SER A 68 -8.40 -6.15 0.16
N ASP A 69 -8.35 -7.44 -0.13
CA ASP A 69 -9.42 -8.40 0.10
C ASP A 69 -9.43 -8.97 1.53
N ALA A 70 -8.47 -8.55 2.38
CA ALA A 70 -8.29 -9.05 3.73
C ALA A 70 -8.32 -7.94 4.78
N ASN A 71 -9.03 -8.16 5.87
CA ASN A 71 -9.15 -7.22 6.99
C ASN A 71 -7.90 -7.13 7.88
N TRP A 72 -6.95 -8.06 7.71
CA TRP A 72 -5.68 -8.06 8.43
C TRP A 72 -4.57 -7.27 7.70
N ILE A 73 -4.88 -6.66 6.55
CA ILE A 73 -4.03 -5.71 5.83
C ILE A 73 -4.68 -4.33 5.90
N ALA A 74 -3.98 -3.34 6.44
CA ALA A 74 -4.47 -1.98 6.57
C ALA A 74 -3.50 -0.99 5.92
N PHE A 75 -4.01 -0.08 5.10
CA PHE A 75 -3.18 1.00 4.52
C PHE A 75 -2.88 2.06 5.58
N ALA A 76 -1.62 2.47 5.69
CA ALA A 76 -1.15 3.46 6.67
C ALA A 76 -1.36 4.92 6.21
N GLY A 77 -2.00 5.13 5.06
CA GLY A 77 -2.24 6.45 4.47
C GLY A 77 -3.43 6.42 3.52
N ALA A 78 -3.49 7.38 2.63
CA ALA A 78 -4.53 7.42 1.61
C ALA A 78 -4.42 6.22 0.66
N ALA A 79 -5.53 5.49 0.50
CA ALA A 79 -5.64 4.37 -0.43
C ALA A 79 -6.02 4.83 -1.87
N ASN A 80 -5.76 6.07 -2.20
CA ASN A 80 -5.95 6.66 -3.52
C ASN A 80 -5.01 7.84 -3.74
N GLY A 81 -4.80 8.21 -4.98
CA GLY A 81 -3.92 9.33 -5.32
C GLY A 81 -3.81 9.55 -6.83
N SER A 82 -2.82 10.35 -7.23
CA SER A 82 -2.52 10.61 -8.64
C SER A 82 -1.01 10.62 -8.90
N GLY A 83 -0.60 10.09 -10.04
CA GLY A 83 0.80 9.96 -10.42
C GLY A 83 1.56 8.90 -9.63
N PRO A 84 2.90 8.85 -9.76
CA PRO A 84 3.72 7.88 -9.06
C PRO A 84 3.72 8.10 -7.54
N GLY A 85 3.89 7.05 -6.77
CA GLY A 85 3.88 7.15 -5.32
C GLY A 85 4.32 5.88 -4.59
N ALA A 86 4.33 5.97 -3.27
CA ALA A 86 4.57 4.86 -2.36
C ALA A 86 3.34 4.67 -1.48
N ILE A 87 2.89 3.45 -1.34
CA ILE A 87 1.66 3.08 -0.63
C ILE A 87 2.05 2.19 0.54
N PRO A 88 2.20 2.76 1.74
CA PRO A 88 2.53 2.00 2.93
C PRO A 88 1.31 1.25 3.47
N PHE A 89 1.52 0.04 3.97
CA PHE A 89 0.51 -0.78 4.60
C PHE A 89 1.08 -1.56 5.78
N THR A 90 0.20 -2.05 6.64
CA THR A 90 0.53 -2.88 7.79
C THR A 90 -0.17 -4.23 7.66
N VAL A 91 0.47 -5.27 8.17
CA VAL A 91 -0.04 -6.64 8.24
C VAL A 91 -0.13 -7.02 9.71
N ALA A 92 -1.33 -7.34 10.18
CA ALA A 92 -1.55 -7.79 11.55
C ALA A 92 -0.95 -9.17 11.79
N ALA A 93 -0.64 -9.50 13.05
CA ALA A 93 -0.12 -10.81 13.42
C ALA A 93 -1.09 -11.94 13.04
N ASN A 94 -0.54 -13.07 12.61
CA ASN A 94 -1.25 -14.32 12.37
C ASN A 94 -1.01 -15.27 13.55
N ALA A 95 -1.94 -15.31 14.50
CA ALA A 95 -1.86 -16.21 15.64
C ALA A 95 -2.30 -17.65 15.32
N ALA A 96 -2.82 -17.89 14.12
CA ALA A 96 -3.25 -19.23 13.70
C ALA A 96 -2.07 -20.11 13.31
N THR A 97 -2.20 -21.41 13.55
CA THR A 97 -1.24 -22.43 13.10
C THR A 97 -1.36 -22.78 11.62
N ALA A 98 -2.11 -21.98 10.87
CA ALA A 98 -2.26 -22.08 9.44
C ALA A 98 -1.76 -20.79 8.77
N GLU A 99 -1.09 -20.96 7.64
CA GLU A 99 -0.71 -19.87 6.75
C GLU A 99 -1.95 -19.18 6.20
N ARG A 100 -1.85 -17.87 5.92
CA ARG A 100 -2.91 -17.12 5.24
C ARG A 100 -2.36 -16.33 4.06
N THR A 101 -3.21 -16.13 3.07
CA THR A 101 -2.90 -15.37 1.86
C THR A 101 -3.97 -14.32 1.62
N ALA A 102 -3.58 -13.25 0.98
CA ALA A 102 -4.46 -12.16 0.56
C ALA A 102 -3.89 -11.47 -0.68
N THR A 103 -4.64 -10.52 -1.20
CA THR A 103 -4.28 -9.75 -2.37
C THR A 103 -4.41 -8.26 -2.08
N ILE A 104 -3.39 -7.50 -2.48
CA ILE A 104 -3.45 -6.04 -2.58
C ILE A 104 -3.64 -5.69 -4.06
N ALA A 105 -4.68 -4.92 -4.38
CA ALA A 105 -4.90 -4.36 -5.71
C ALA A 105 -4.49 -2.87 -5.71
N VAL A 106 -3.65 -2.46 -6.65
CA VAL A 106 -3.20 -1.07 -6.84
C VAL A 106 -3.25 -0.73 -8.31
N ALA A 107 -4.01 0.31 -8.68
CA ALA A 107 -4.12 0.79 -10.06
C ALA A 107 -4.41 -0.34 -11.07
N GLY A 108 -5.24 -1.31 -10.69
CA GLY A 108 -5.59 -2.49 -11.51
C GLY A 108 -4.52 -3.58 -11.56
N ARG A 109 -3.42 -3.45 -10.81
CA ARG A 109 -2.41 -4.51 -10.61
C ARG A 109 -2.68 -5.26 -9.32
N THR A 110 -2.45 -6.56 -9.33
CA THR A 110 -2.69 -7.47 -8.22
C THR A 110 -1.36 -7.93 -7.64
N ILE A 111 -1.19 -7.81 -6.32
CA ILE A 111 0.02 -8.15 -5.58
C ILE A 111 -0.36 -9.18 -4.52
N PRO A 112 0.09 -10.44 -4.63
CA PRO A 112 -0.16 -11.45 -3.62
C PRO A 112 0.63 -11.14 -2.34
N VAL A 113 -0.04 -11.35 -1.20
CA VAL A 113 0.54 -11.26 0.14
C VAL A 113 0.36 -12.60 0.83
N ARG A 114 1.46 -13.17 1.31
CA ARG A 114 1.50 -14.41 2.07
C ARG A 114 1.99 -14.12 3.48
N GLN A 115 1.36 -14.74 4.48
CA GLN A 115 1.85 -14.67 5.85
C GLN A 115 1.93 -16.06 6.46
N HIS A 116 3.10 -16.39 7.02
CA HIS A 116 3.36 -17.66 7.64
C HIS A 116 2.46 -17.91 8.84
N ALA A 117 2.28 -19.20 9.15
CA ALA A 117 1.59 -19.68 10.34
C ALA A 117 2.41 -19.36 11.59
N SER A 118 1.73 -19.10 12.72
CA SER A 118 2.37 -19.16 14.02
C SER A 118 2.76 -20.60 14.35
N PRO A 119 3.92 -20.84 14.97
CA PRO A 119 4.22 -22.17 15.47
C PRO A 119 3.15 -22.60 16.48
N ALA A 120 2.81 -23.87 16.48
CA ALA A 120 1.93 -24.41 17.51
C ALA A 120 2.55 -24.19 18.88
N ALA A 121 1.71 -23.85 19.87
CA ALA A 121 2.17 -23.82 21.24
C ALA A 121 2.65 -25.23 21.63
N PRO A 122 3.76 -25.36 22.35
CA PRO A 122 4.19 -26.66 22.82
C PRO A 122 3.15 -27.25 23.78
N ASP A 123 2.92 -28.57 23.69
CA ASP A 123 2.14 -29.30 24.69
C ASP A 123 2.94 -29.31 25.99
N CYS A 124 2.51 -28.49 26.95
CA CYS A 124 3.17 -28.39 28.24
C CYS A 124 2.69 -29.47 29.17
N THR A 125 3.58 -30.42 29.50
CA THR A 125 3.37 -31.41 30.57
C THR A 125 4.26 -31.08 31.74
N TYR A 126 3.69 -31.16 32.96
CA TYR A 126 4.41 -30.90 34.21
C TYR A 126 4.41 -32.16 35.03
N VAL A 127 5.57 -32.53 35.54
CA VAL A 127 5.72 -33.62 36.50
C VAL A 127 6.13 -33.00 37.83
N VAL A 128 5.40 -33.33 38.87
CA VAL A 128 5.66 -32.88 40.25
C VAL A 128 6.13 -34.07 41.04
N ASP A 129 7.29 -33.98 41.68
CA ASP A 129 7.86 -35.06 42.50
C ASP A 129 8.39 -34.49 43.83
N PRO A 130 7.98 -35.05 44.96
CA PRO A 130 6.91 -36.07 45.11
C PRO A 130 5.51 -35.46 44.87
N ASP A 131 4.58 -36.28 44.35
CA ASP A 131 3.17 -35.92 44.18
C ASP A 131 2.39 -35.93 45.52
N MET A 132 2.99 -36.56 46.53
CA MET A 132 2.50 -36.61 47.94
C MET A 132 3.66 -36.43 48.90
N ALA A 133 3.44 -35.65 49.96
CA ALA A 133 4.37 -35.52 51.07
C ALA A 133 3.65 -35.74 52.40
N SER A 134 4.25 -36.54 53.32
CA SER A 134 3.73 -36.79 54.64
C SER A 134 4.72 -36.28 55.67
N TYR A 135 4.22 -35.54 56.66
CA TYR A 135 5.04 -34.98 57.75
C TYR A 135 4.56 -35.48 59.11
N PRO A 136 5.46 -35.63 60.09
CA PRO A 136 5.06 -35.91 61.45
C PRO A 136 4.28 -34.74 62.07
N HIS A 137 3.61 -34.97 63.22
CA HIS A 137 2.75 -33.97 63.86
C HIS A 137 3.47 -32.70 64.30
N ASP A 138 4.75 -32.78 64.52
CA ASP A 138 5.67 -31.67 64.91
C ASP A 138 6.18 -30.88 63.64
N GLY A 139 5.71 -31.26 62.47
CA GLY A 139 6.07 -30.59 61.23
C GLY A 139 7.38 -31.09 60.65
N GLY A 140 7.82 -30.39 59.60
CA GLY A 140 9.05 -30.71 58.86
C GLY A 140 9.24 -29.79 57.65
N SER A 141 10.38 -29.90 56.99
CA SER A 141 10.66 -29.25 55.73
C SER A 141 10.74 -30.29 54.60
N GLY A 142 10.26 -29.90 53.44
CA GLY A 142 10.37 -30.70 52.23
C GLY A 142 10.68 -29.87 51.00
N SER A 143 11.05 -30.52 49.93
CA SER A 143 11.23 -29.90 48.63
C SER A 143 10.37 -30.60 47.61
N ILE A 144 9.85 -29.83 46.67
CA ILE A 144 9.08 -30.29 45.51
C ILE A 144 9.91 -29.96 44.28
N SER A 145 10.09 -30.95 43.44
CA SER A 145 10.70 -30.75 42.10
C SER A 145 9.56 -30.65 41.07
N VAL A 146 9.63 -29.65 40.26
CA VAL A 146 8.74 -29.47 39.09
C VAL A 146 9.57 -29.60 37.84
N THR A 147 9.23 -30.56 37.01
CA THR A 147 9.87 -30.74 35.68
C THR A 147 8.82 -30.47 34.63
N SER A 148 9.18 -29.65 33.63
CA SER A 148 8.33 -29.38 32.46
C SER A 148 9.07 -29.73 31.19
N THR A 149 8.33 -29.90 30.10
CA THR A 149 8.90 -29.96 28.76
C THR A 149 9.57 -28.62 28.42
N ASP A 150 10.56 -28.62 27.53
CA ASP A 150 11.31 -27.41 27.13
C ASP A 150 10.38 -26.30 26.65
N MET A 151 10.71 -25.05 27.02
CA MET A 151 10.00 -23.82 26.68
C MET A 151 8.59 -23.64 27.30
N CYS A 152 8.22 -24.45 28.31
CA CYS A 152 6.99 -24.25 29.06
C CYS A 152 7.21 -23.30 30.24
N PRO A 153 6.49 -22.14 30.26
CA PRO A 153 6.58 -21.23 31.41
C PRO A 153 5.84 -21.85 32.62
N TRP A 154 6.40 -21.64 33.81
CA TRP A 154 5.82 -22.02 35.09
C TRP A 154 6.20 -21.00 36.18
#